data_afc85f8894f5bed19a6873a14d4c440a
#
_entry.id   afc85f8894f5bed19a6873a14d4c440a
#
_cell.length_a   1.000
_cell.length_b   1.000
_cell.length_c   1.000
_cell.angle_alpha   90.00
_cell.angle_beta   90.00
_cell.angle_gamma   90.00
#
_symmetry.space_group_name_H-M   'P 1'
#
loop_
_entity.id
_entity.type
_entity.pdbx_description
1 polymer ?
#
loop_
_entity_poly.entity_id
_entity_poly.type
_entity_poly.pdbx_seq_one_letter_code
_entity_poly.pdbx_strand_id
1 'polypeptide(L)'
;MRLNPTWLVALLALVAYTAGLHWIYISLHVYGLMPAWLSALATVLLAAYVSAYAVGGFAACRWLRLDGRHYATPFIIAAVLAAAEWLRGTIFTGFPWLAIGYFGIDTPFSGYAPLFGVYGVGFVMLACLILVYQCLKFRSWWSFAALVILVAAGWILQLQSFTTPGGRPLRVALVQGAIPQSMKFDPAREAQAITTQIELARTAAVPGGPQLIVFPETALVRPWDLTTIETRERFRQLTQQSGATVMLGLPLRDPDGYRNSLIAIDEQSPVGQFSARYDKHHLVPFGEFIPFGFRWFVDQMQMPLGDFQRGAPTQSPISVRDQRVGVNICFEDLFGEEIIRSLSPNRAPDQQPTILLNISNLAWFGNTIALDQHLTIARMRSIETGRPSIRATNTGATVAIDHRGRVIERLPFGEPGLLIAQVQGMQGNTPYSRWGNWIVLTLSWLLIGLAVIRRRNAGSHRPHDPKKFAPPA
;
A
#
# COMPACT_ATOMS: atom_id res chain seq x y z
N MET A 1 24.72 -25.43 -23.33
CA MET A 1 23.85 -25.69 -22.17
C MET A 1 22.54 -24.94 -22.31
N ARG A 2 21.39 -25.59 -22.45
CA ARG A 2 20.10 -24.91 -22.42
C ARG A 2 19.78 -24.61 -20.96
N LEU A 3 19.81 -23.35 -20.55
CA LEU A 3 19.43 -22.92 -19.21
C LEU A 3 17.99 -23.40 -18.91
N ASN A 4 17.79 -24.00 -17.75
CA ASN A 4 16.44 -24.35 -17.31
C ASN A 4 15.59 -23.07 -17.23
N PRO A 5 14.43 -22.98 -17.92
CA PRO A 5 13.61 -21.77 -17.92
C PRO A 5 13.26 -21.24 -16.52
N THR A 6 13.18 -22.12 -15.51
CA THR A 6 12.91 -21.71 -14.11
C THR A 6 14.07 -20.89 -13.52
N TRP A 7 15.33 -21.25 -13.84
CA TRP A 7 16.49 -20.46 -13.40
C TRP A 7 16.54 -19.09 -14.07
N LEU A 8 16.16 -19.02 -15.35
CA LEU A 8 16.07 -17.72 -16.04
C LEU A 8 15.00 -16.83 -15.38
N VAL A 9 13.82 -17.35 -15.08
CA VAL A 9 12.78 -16.60 -14.38
C VAL A 9 13.25 -16.19 -12.98
N ALA A 10 13.94 -17.07 -12.25
CA ALA A 10 14.49 -16.76 -10.93
C ALA A 10 15.49 -15.60 -10.99
N LEU A 11 16.41 -15.63 -11.97
CA LEU A 11 17.39 -14.57 -12.16
C LEU A 11 16.72 -13.23 -12.54
N LEU A 12 15.79 -13.26 -13.50
CA LEU A 12 15.08 -12.05 -13.94
C LEU A 12 14.23 -11.46 -12.82
N ALA A 13 13.53 -12.28 -12.05
CA ALA A 13 12.75 -11.83 -10.90
C ALA A 13 13.66 -11.23 -9.82
N LEU A 14 14.77 -11.90 -9.48
CA LEU A 14 15.73 -11.39 -8.51
C LEU A 14 16.30 -10.02 -8.91
N VAL A 15 16.71 -9.87 -10.17
CA VAL A 15 17.24 -8.59 -10.69
C VAL A 15 16.16 -7.51 -10.65
N ALA A 16 14.95 -7.82 -11.11
CA ALA A 16 13.83 -6.85 -11.13
C ALA A 16 13.44 -6.40 -9.72
N TYR A 17 13.30 -7.32 -8.77
CA TYR A 17 12.97 -6.95 -7.39
C TYR A 17 14.12 -6.27 -6.67
N THR A 18 15.39 -6.65 -6.93
CA THR A 18 16.54 -5.93 -6.37
C THR A 18 16.57 -4.49 -6.89
N ALA A 19 16.37 -4.28 -8.19
CA ALA A 19 16.28 -2.94 -8.77
C ALA A 19 15.07 -2.14 -8.23
N GLY A 20 13.91 -2.77 -8.09
CA GLY A 20 12.70 -2.12 -7.57
C GLY A 20 12.74 -1.80 -6.07
N LEU A 21 13.57 -2.50 -5.29
CA LEU A 21 13.67 -2.39 -3.83
C LEU A 21 15.04 -1.87 -3.35
N HIS A 22 15.89 -1.33 -4.25
CA HIS A 22 17.24 -0.85 -3.88
C HIS A 22 17.23 0.20 -2.76
N TRP A 23 16.14 0.93 -2.59
CA TRP A 23 15.97 1.91 -1.52
C TRP A 23 15.98 1.31 -0.11
N ILE A 24 15.75 -0.01 0.04
CA ILE A 24 15.94 -0.73 1.31
C ILE A 24 17.42 -0.66 1.75
N TYR A 25 18.37 -0.76 0.79
CA TYR A 25 19.78 -0.58 1.08
C TYR A 25 20.06 0.80 1.71
N ILE A 26 19.44 1.86 1.18
CA ILE A 26 19.59 3.22 1.70
C ILE A 26 19.05 3.30 3.13
N SER A 27 17.86 2.72 3.37
CA SER A 27 17.27 2.68 4.71
C SER A 27 18.19 1.98 5.73
N LEU A 28 18.76 0.83 5.36
CA LEU A 28 19.62 0.04 6.25
C LEU A 28 21.01 0.65 6.43
N HIS A 29 21.64 1.10 5.33
CA HIS A 29 23.03 1.58 5.37
C HIS A 29 23.14 3.03 5.83
N VAL A 30 22.38 3.93 5.18
CA VAL A 30 22.52 5.37 5.42
C VAL A 30 21.85 5.78 6.74
N TYR A 31 20.67 5.27 7.00
CA TYR A 31 19.89 5.66 8.18
C TYR A 31 19.98 4.65 9.33
N GLY A 32 20.10 3.36 9.02
CA GLY A 32 20.29 2.29 10.01
C GLY A 32 21.74 2.08 10.43
N LEU A 33 22.68 2.80 9.80
CA LEU A 33 24.13 2.71 10.06
C LEU A 33 24.71 1.29 10.00
N MET A 34 23.99 0.38 9.32
CA MET A 34 24.42 -1.00 9.13
C MET A 34 25.60 -1.06 8.13
N PRO A 35 26.59 -1.95 8.32
CA PRO A 35 27.67 -2.13 7.36
C PRO A 35 27.17 -2.35 5.93
N ALA A 36 27.83 -1.72 4.94
CA ALA A 36 27.39 -1.71 3.55
C ALA A 36 27.16 -3.12 2.97
N TRP A 37 28.08 -4.06 3.26
CA TRP A 37 27.96 -5.45 2.77
C TRP A 37 26.74 -6.16 3.37
N LEU A 38 26.41 -5.91 4.65
CA LEU A 38 25.28 -6.53 5.33
C LEU A 38 23.95 -5.92 4.82
N SER A 39 23.93 -4.60 4.59
CA SER A 39 22.79 -3.90 4.00
C SER A 39 22.50 -4.39 2.58
N ALA A 40 23.54 -4.60 1.77
CA ALA A 40 23.42 -5.16 0.43
C ALA A 40 22.89 -6.61 0.47
N LEU A 41 23.46 -7.44 1.35
CA LEU A 41 23.02 -8.82 1.55
C LEU A 41 21.56 -8.87 1.99
N ALA A 42 21.14 -8.07 2.97
CA ALA A 42 19.76 -8.02 3.46
C ALA A 42 18.78 -7.58 2.34
N THR A 43 19.17 -6.59 1.53
CA THR A 43 18.35 -6.13 0.39
C THR A 43 18.18 -7.24 -0.66
N VAL A 44 19.27 -7.96 -1.00
CA VAL A 44 19.21 -9.09 -1.96
C VAL A 44 18.41 -10.27 -1.39
N LEU A 45 18.53 -10.56 -0.10
CA LEU A 45 17.74 -11.63 0.56
C LEU A 45 16.26 -11.29 0.58
N LEU A 46 15.88 -10.03 0.83
CA LEU A 46 14.49 -9.58 0.69
C LEU A 46 14.01 -9.72 -0.76
N ALA A 47 14.80 -9.30 -1.74
CA ALA A 47 14.46 -9.46 -3.14
C ALA A 47 14.33 -10.94 -3.54
N ALA A 48 15.18 -11.82 -3.02
CA ALA A 48 15.10 -13.26 -3.24
C ALA A 48 13.82 -13.86 -2.60
N TYR A 49 13.48 -13.47 -1.38
CA TYR A 49 12.24 -13.86 -0.71
C TYR A 49 11.01 -13.45 -1.55
N VAL A 50 10.95 -12.21 -2.00
CA VAL A 50 9.85 -11.71 -2.83
C VAL A 50 9.80 -12.43 -4.18
N SER A 51 10.96 -12.70 -4.80
CA SER A 51 11.08 -13.44 -6.07
C SER A 51 10.59 -14.88 -5.97
N ALA A 52 10.74 -15.51 -4.79
CA ALA A 52 10.38 -16.91 -4.59
C ALA A 52 8.90 -17.19 -4.92
N TYR A 53 8.01 -16.23 -4.67
CA TYR A 53 6.59 -16.37 -5.01
C TYR A 53 6.36 -16.37 -6.53
N ALA A 54 7.01 -15.50 -7.28
CA ALA A 54 6.93 -15.47 -8.74
C ALA A 54 7.52 -16.75 -9.35
N VAL A 55 8.65 -17.21 -8.83
CA VAL A 55 9.30 -18.46 -9.25
C VAL A 55 8.44 -19.68 -8.93
N GLY A 56 7.84 -19.71 -7.73
CA GLY A 56 6.90 -20.75 -7.31
C GLY A 56 5.66 -20.80 -8.20
N GLY A 57 5.07 -19.63 -8.51
CA GLY A 57 3.96 -19.50 -9.45
C GLY A 57 4.32 -20.01 -10.85
N PHE A 58 5.49 -19.62 -11.37
CA PHE A 58 5.98 -20.12 -12.65
C PHE A 58 6.22 -21.64 -12.64
N ALA A 59 6.81 -22.17 -11.58
CA ALA A 59 7.02 -23.60 -11.41
C ALA A 59 5.67 -24.37 -11.36
N ALA A 60 4.67 -23.82 -10.68
CA ALA A 60 3.32 -24.37 -10.65
C ALA A 60 2.67 -24.36 -12.05
N CYS A 61 2.81 -23.29 -12.84
CA CYS A 61 2.34 -23.25 -14.23
C CYS A 61 3.01 -24.35 -15.08
N ARG A 62 4.30 -24.55 -14.93
CA ARG A 62 5.02 -25.65 -15.62
C ARG A 62 4.55 -27.02 -15.16
N TRP A 63 4.33 -27.18 -13.87
CA TRP A 63 3.80 -28.44 -13.31
C TRP A 63 2.43 -28.76 -13.87
N LEU A 64 1.55 -27.75 -14.07
CA LEU A 64 0.22 -27.94 -14.66
C LEU A 64 0.25 -28.42 -16.12
N ARG A 65 1.38 -28.28 -16.83
CA ARG A 65 1.58 -28.70 -18.24
C ARG A 65 0.48 -28.17 -19.17
N LEU A 66 0.17 -26.89 -19.06
CA LEU A 66 -0.88 -26.25 -19.83
C LEU A 66 -0.53 -26.24 -21.33
N ASP A 67 -1.52 -26.58 -22.16
CA ASP A 67 -1.39 -26.39 -23.61
C ASP A 67 -1.41 -24.87 -23.92
N GLY A 68 -0.32 -24.37 -24.46
CA GLY A 68 -0.17 -22.97 -24.79
C GLY A 68 -1.15 -22.42 -25.84
N ARG A 69 -1.84 -23.31 -26.58
CA ARG A 69 -2.87 -22.94 -27.57
C ARG A 69 -4.28 -22.91 -26.99
N HIS A 70 -4.49 -23.53 -25.84
CA HIS A 70 -5.82 -23.63 -25.26
C HIS A 70 -6.31 -22.26 -24.74
N TYR A 71 -7.56 -21.92 -25.05
CA TYR A 71 -8.15 -20.60 -24.71
C TYR A 71 -8.18 -20.28 -23.21
N ALA A 72 -8.25 -21.28 -22.32
CA ALA A 72 -8.24 -21.07 -20.88
C ALA A 72 -6.83 -20.84 -20.29
N THR A 73 -5.76 -21.17 -21.03
CA THR A 73 -4.38 -21.09 -20.54
C THR A 73 -3.97 -19.69 -20.05
N PRO A 74 -4.29 -18.58 -20.73
CA PRO A 74 -3.98 -17.23 -20.24
C PRO A 74 -4.56 -16.97 -18.85
N PHE A 75 -5.80 -17.35 -18.64
CA PHE A 75 -6.51 -17.12 -17.38
C PHE A 75 -6.00 -18.03 -16.25
N ILE A 76 -5.64 -19.27 -16.56
CA ILE A 76 -5.07 -20.19 -15.56
C ILE A 76 -3.69 -19.71 -15.10
N ILE A 77 -2.83 -19.27 -16.02
CA ILE A 77 -1.50 -18.75 -15.69
C ILE A 77 -1.66 -17.47 -14.86
N ALA A 78 -2.54 -16.56 -15.28
CA ALA A 78 -2.84 -15.33 -14.53
C ALA A 78 -3.36 -15.65 -13.13
N ALA A 79 -4.23 -16.64 -12.97
CA ALA A 79 -4.74 -17.11 -11.69
C ALA A 79 -3.64 -17.61 -10.74
N VAL A 80 -2.73 -18.45 -11.25
CA VAL A 80 -1.60 -18.97 -10.46
C VAL A 80 -0.69 -17.85 -10.00
N LEU A 81 -0.35 -16.90 -10.89
CA LEU A 81 0.55 -15.80 -10.57
C LEU A 81 -0.12 -14.77 -9.64
N ALA A 82 -1.39 -14.44 -9.84
CA ALA A 82 -2.15 -13.57 -8.94
C ALA A 82 -2.30 -14.18 -7.53
N ALA A 83 -2.55 -15.49 -7.44
CA ALA A 83 -2.56 -16.19 -6.15
C ALA A 83 -1.18 -16.17 -5.47
N ALA A 84 -0.09 -16.32 -6.23
CA ALA A 84 1.26 -16.20 -5.70
C ALA A 84 1.58 -14.78 -5.20
N GLU A 85 1.13 -13.74 -5.91
CA GLU A 85 1.25 -12.36 -5.45
C GLU A 85 0.46 -12.10 -4.17
N TRP A 86 -0.77 -12.58 -4.09
CA TRP A 86 -1.57 -12.45 -2.88
C TRP A 86 -0.91 -13.16 -1.68
N LEU A 87 -0.37 -14.38 -1.87
CA LEU A 87 0.41 -15.06 -0.84
C LEU A 87 1.60 -14.22 -0.36
N ARG A 88 2.32 -13.58 -1.28
CA ARG A 88 3.40 -12.64 -0.95
C ARG A 88 2.91 -11.43 -0.14
N GLY A 89 1.70 -10.96 -0.41
CA GLY A 89 1.07 -9.85 0.30
C GLY A 89 0.49 -10.22 1.66
N THR A 90 0.49 -11.52 2.06
CA THR A 90 -0.16 -11.97 3.29
C THR A 90 0.75 -12.80 4.22
N ILE A 91 1.63 -13.65 3.68
CA ILE A 91 2.51 -14.52 4.47
C ILE A 91 3.61 -13.69 5.15
N PHE A 92 3.94 -14.01 6.42
CA PHE A 92 4.92 -13.30 7.26
C PHE A 92 4.65 -11.80 7.35
N THR A 93 3.42 -11.42 7.70
CA THR A 93 2.85 -10.06 7.72
C THR A 93 2.57 -9.46 6.34
N GLY A 94 3.12 -10.02 5.27
CA GLY A 94 2.93 -9.56 3.90
C GLY A 94 3.90 -8.45 3.46
N PHE A 95 4.27 -8.51 2.18
CA PHE A 95 5.01 -7.45 1.51
C PHE A 95 4.48 -7.24 0.09
N PRO A 96 3.31 -6.57 -0.09
CA PRO A 96 2.67 -6.39 -1.40
C PRO A 96 3.28 -5.25 -2.23
N TRP A 97 4.41 -4.69 -1.83
CA TRP A 97 5.14 -3.68 -2.62
C TRP A 97 5.48 -4.24 -4.00
N LEU A 98 5.37 -3.44 -5.06
CA LEU A 98 5.57 -3.86 -6.46
C LEU A 98 4.58 -4.95 -6.94
N ALA A 99 3.34 -5.00 -6.43
CA ALA A 99 2.32 -5.84 -7.04
C ALA A 99 2.06 -5.39 -8.49
N ILE A 100 1.88 -6.37 -9.39
CA ILE A 100 1.73 -6.13 -10.83
C ILE A 100 0.58 -5.16 -11.13
N GLY A 101 -0.50 -5.22 -10.37
CA GLY A 101 -1.64 -4.34 -10.55
C GLY A 101 -1.34 -2.84 -10.39
N TYR A 102 -0.29 -2.45 -9.66
CA TYR A 102 0.10 -1.04 -9.56
C TYR A 102 0.56 -0.44 -10.87
N PHE A 103 1.15 -1.24 -11.77
CA PHE A 103 1.54 -0.80 -13.11
C PHE A 103 0.35 -0.53 -14.03
N GLY A 104 -0.87 -0.95 -13.63
CA GLY A 104 -2.09 -0.72 -14.37
C GLY A 104 -2.78 0.62 -14.11
N ILE A 105 -2.26 1.48 -13.21
CA ILE A 105 -2.99 2.63 -12.67
C ILE A 105 -3.37 3.70 -13.72
N ASP A 106 -2.46 4.00 -14.63
CA ASP A 106 -2.67 4.99 -15.70
C ASP A 106 -3.06 4.33 -17.05
N THR A 107 -3.60 3.11 -16.98
CA THR A 107 -4.03 2.32 -18.12
C THR A 107 -5.51 1.95 -17.99
N PRO A 108 -6.15 1.40 -19.03
CA PRO A 108 -7.53 0.91 -18.92
C PRO A 108 -7.74 -0.11 -17.79
N PHE A 109 -6.69 -0.81 -17.38
CA PHE A 109 -6.77 -1.85 -16.37
C PHE A 109 -7.13 -1.32 -14.97
N SER A 110 -6.90 -0.03 -14.67
CA SER A 110 -7.35 0.56 -13.41
C SER A 110 -8.87 0.52 -13.23
N GLY A 111 -9.64 0.41 -14.33
CA GLY A 111 -11.10 0.23 -14.26
C GLY A 111 -11.54 -1.06 -13.55
N TYR A 112 -10.67 -2.05 -13.44
CA TYR A 112 -10.95 -3.29 -12.70
C TYR A 112 -10.71 -3.16 -11.18
N ALA A 113 -9.99 -2.13 -10.73
CA ALA A 113 -9.63 -1.99 -9.32
C ALA A 113 -10.83 -1.85 -8.36
N PRO A 114 -11.90 -1.08 -8.69
CA PRO A 114 -13.09 -1.02 -7.85
C PRO A 114 -13.85 -2.35 -7.71
N LEU A 115 -13.62 -3.30 -8.63
CA LEU A 115 -14.26 -4.62 -8.62
C LEU A 115 -13.42 -5.65 -7.87
N PHE A 116 -12.11 -5.68 -8.12
CA PHE A 116 -11.25 -6.83 -7.80
C PHE A 116 -9.97 -6.45 -7.05
N GLY A 117 -9.73 -5.16 -6.78
CA GLY A 117 -8.50 -4.68 -6.13
C GLY A 117 -7.25 -4.84 -6.99
N VAL A 118 -6.11 -4.53 -6.39
CA VAL A 118 -4.80 -4.56 -7.07
C VAL A 118 -4.45 -5.93 -7.64
N TYR A 119 -4.80 -7.02 -6.94
CA TYR A 119 -4.51 -8.38 -7.42
C TYR A 119 -5.39 -8.77 -8.60
N GLY A 120 -6.63 -8.25 -8.66
CA GLY A 120 -7.48 -8.45 -9.83
C GLY A 120 -7.02 -7.65 -11.05
N VAL A 121 -6.53 -6.44 -10.85
CA VAL A 121 -5.86 -5.67 -11.91
C VAL A 121 -4.65 -6.46 -12.43
N GLY A 122 -3.81 -6.97 -11.53
CA GLY A 122 -2.65 -7.83 -11.88
C GLY A 122 -3.07 -9.09 -12.65
N PHE A 123 -4.14 -9.77 -12.22
CA PHE A 123 -4.71 -10.92 -12.92
C PHE A 123 -5.07 -10.59 -14.38
N VAL A 124 -5.81 -9.49 -14.61
CA VAL A 124 -6.22 -9.10 -15.96
C VAL A 124 -5.02 -8.71 -16.81
N MET A 125 -4.05 -7.96 -16.27
CA MET A 125 -2.83 -7.58 -16.98
C MET A 125 -2.02 -8.82 -17.41
N LEU A 126 -1.83 -9.77 -16.50
CA LEU A 126 -1.13 -11.03 -16.79
C LEU A 126 -1.88 -11.86 -17.84
N ALA A 127 -3.20 -11.96 -17.75
CA ALA A 127 -4.02 -12.63 -18.77
C ALA A 127 -3.83 -11.97 -20.14
N CYS A 128 -3.88 -10.63 -20.22
CA CYS A 128 -3.66 -9.90 -21.45
C CYS A 128 -2.25 -10.11 -22.03
N LEU A 129 -1.21 -10.13 -21.19
CA LEU A 129 0.16 -10.41 -21.63
C LEU A 129 0.27 -11.79 -22.31
N ILE A 130 -0.38 -12.80 -21.75
CA ILE A 130 -0.35 -14.16 -22.31
C ILE A 130 -1.23 -14.25 -23.55
N LEU A 131 -2.36 -13.52 -23.61
CA LEU A 131 -3.18 -13.41 -24.82
C LEU A 131 -2.39 -12.78 -25.98
N VAL A 132 -1.62 -11.72 -25.71
CA VAL A 132 -0.70 -11.12 -26.70
C VAL A 132 0.31 -12.16 -27.21
N TYR A 133 0.91 -12.93 -26.30
CA TYR A 133 1.82 -14.01 -26.69
C TYR A 133 1.13 -15.07 -27.59
N GLN A 134 -0.11 -15.46 -27.28
CA GLN A 134 -0.89 -16.39 -28.11
C GLN A 134 -1.23 -15.80 -29.49
N CYS A 135 -1.59 -14.52 -29.56
CA CYS A 135 -1.82 -13.82 -30.82
C CYS A 135 -0.58 -13.84 -31.72
N LEU A 136 0.57 -13.49 -31.18
CA LEU A 136 1.83 -13.40 -31.94
C LEU A 136 2.36 -14.78 -32.36
N LYS A 137 2.31 -15.77 -31.45
CA LYS A 137 2.91 -17.09 -31.69
C LYS A 137 2.00 -18.03 -32.49
N PHE A 138 0.70 -18.03 -32.19
CA PHE A 138 -0.25 -18.98 -32.76
C PHE A 138 -1.24 -18.36 -33.72
N ARG A 139 -1.20 -17.02 -33.91
CA ARG A 139 -2.13 -16.24 -34.74
C ARG A 139 -3.59 -16.49 -34.34
N SER A 140 -3.86 -16.64 -33.05
CA SER A 140 -5.16 -16.94 -32.48
C SER A 140 -6.09 -15.74 -32.54
N TRP A 141 -7.08 -15.75 -33.43
CA TRP A 141 -8.11 -14.71 -33.48
C TRP A 141 -8.92 -14.62 -32.19
N TRP A 142 -9.13 -15.76 -31.53
CA TRP A 142 -9.84 -15.84 -30.24
C TRP A 142 -9.09 -15.06 -29.14
N SER A 143 -7.78 -15.23 -29.07
CA SER A 143 -6.96 -14.49 -28.12
C SER A 143 -6.98 -13.00 -28.41
N PHE A 144 -7.01 -12.60 -29.70
CA PHE A 144 -7.15 -11.20 -30.08
C PHE A 144 -8.51 -10.64 -29.64
N ALA A 145 -9.62 -11.36 -29.91
CA ALA A 145 -10.95 -10.94 -29.47
C ALA A 145 -11.04 -10.81 -27.94
N ALA A 146 -10.52 -11.79 -27.19
CA ALA A 146 -10.48 -11.74 -25.73
C ALA A 146 -9.66 -10.55 -25.21
N LEU A 147 -8.50 -10.27 -25.80
CA LEU A 147 -7.67 -9.11 -25.47
C LEU A 147 -8.43 -7.80 -25.67
N VAL A 148 -9.07 -7.63 -26.84
CA VAL A 148 -9.88 -6.43 -27.15
C VAL A 148 -11.02 -6.27 -26.15
N ILE A 149 -11.72 -7.35 -25.82
CA ILE A 149 -12.82 -7.34 -24.85
C ILE A 149 -12.30 -6.89 -23.47
N LEU A 150 -11.19 -7.45 -22.98
CA LEU A 150 -10.65 -7.10 -21.68
C LEU A 150 -10.20 -5.63 -21.63
N VAL A 151 -9.52 -5.15 -22.66
CA VAL A 151 -9.08 -3.74 -22.71
C VAL A 151 -10.29 -2.80 -22.79
N ALA A 152 -11.27 -3.10 -23.66
CA ALA A 152 -12.48 -2.30 -23.82
C ALA A 152 -13.32 -2.30 -22.53
N ALA A 153 -13.46 -3.45 -21.87
CA ALA A 153 -14.16 -3.54 -20.59
C ALA A 153 -13.48 -2.69 -19.51
N GLY A 154 -12.15 -2.67 -19.46
CA GLY A 154 -11.40 -1.78 -18.58
C GLY A 154 -11.72 -0.30 -18.80
N TRP A 155 -11.77 0.16 -20.06
CA TRP A 155 -12.19 1.51 -20.42
C TRP A 155 -13.62 1.82 -19.98
N ILE A 156 -14.55 0.90 -20.22
CA ILE A 156 -15.97 1.08 -19.83
C ILE A 156 -16.08 1.15 -18.30
N LEU A 157 -15.35 0.29 -17.57
CA LEU A 157 -15.39 0.27 -16.12
C LEU A 157 -14.82 1.55 -15.49
N GLN A 158 -13.85 2.22 -16.11
CA GLN A 158 -13.38 3.53 -15.66
C GLN A 158 -14.46 4.62 -15.68
N LEU A 159 -15.48 4.48 -16.52
CA LEU A 159 -16.58 5.42 -16.59
C LEU A 159 -17.61 5.20 -15.46
N GLN A 160 -17.61 4.03 -14.84
CA GLN A 160 -18.54 3.69 -13.76
C GLN A 160 -18.16 4.38 -12.46
N SER A 161 -19.15 4.84 -11.72
CA SER A 161 -18.98 5.36 -10.37
C SER A 161 -19.79 4.50 -9.41
N PHE A 162 -19.10 3.89 -8.45
CA PHE A 162 -19.71 3.07 -7.39
C PHE A 162 -20.00 3.87 -6.12
N THR A 163 -19.55 5.13 -6.09
CA THR A 163 -19.68 6.03 -4.95
C THR A 163 -20.23 7.37 -5.40
N THR A 164 -20.87 8.07 -4.47
CA THR A 164 -21.48 9.38 -4.71
C THR A 164 -20.89 10.41 -3.74
N PRO A 165 -20.86 11.71 -4.12
CA PRO A 165 -20.46 12.77 -3.22
C PRO A 165 -21.32 12.78 -1.93
N GLY A 166 -20.67 12.97 -0.78
CA GLY A 166 -21.33 13.08 0.52
C GLY A 166 -20.78 14.22 1.35
N GLY A 167 -21.67 15.00 1.97
CA GLY A 167 -21.29 16.18 2.74
C GLY A 167 -20.71 17.31 1.88
N ARG A 168 -20.33 18.41 2.54
CA ARG A 168 -19.61 19.51 1.86
C ARG A 168 -18.15 19.16 1.64
N PRO A 169 -17.54 19.68 0.55
CA PRO A 169 -16.09 19.52 0.34
C PRO A 169 -15.30 20.06 1.55
N LEU A 170 -14.24 19.36 1.90
CA LEU A 170 -13.34 19.74 3.00
C LEU A 170 -12.12 20.46 2.42
N ARG A 171 -11.84 21.67 2.91
CA ARG A 171 -10.61 22.39 2.61
C ARG A 171 -9.54 21.94 3.59
N VAL A 172 -8.45 21.38 3.08
CA VAL A 172 -7.36 20.77 3.88
C VAL A 172 -6.06 21.52 3.66
N ALA A 173 -5.21 21.57 4.69
CA ALA A 173 -3.82 22.00 4.62
C ALA A 173 -2.92 20.84 5.06
N LEU A 174 -2.01 20.40 4.18
CA LEU A 174 -1.13 19.27 4.41
C LEU A 174 0.31 19.81 4.54
N VAL A 175 0.92 19.57 5.70
CA VAL A 175 2.26 20.09 6.03
C VAL A 175 3.33 19.12 5.55
N GLN A 176 4.30 19.61 4.78
CA GLN A 176 5.53 18.92 4.42
C GLN A 176 6.71 19.64 5.04
N GLY A 177 7.24 19.09 6.14
CA GLY A 177 8.35 19.73 6.85
C GLY A 177 9.69 19.58 6.15
N ALA A 178 9.85 18.54 5.33
CA ALA A 178 11.10 18.13 4.70
C ALA A 178 12.27 18.02 5.69
N ILE A 179 11.97 17.61 6.92
CA ILE A 179 12.95 17.53 8.01
C ILE A 179 13.86 16.31 7.76
N PRO A 180 15.18 16.50 7.61
CA PRO A 180 16.13 15.40 7.47
C PRO A 180 16.06 14.45 8.67
N GLN A 181 16.19 13.15 8.42
CA GLN A 181 16.10 12.13 9.46
C GLN A 181 17.13 12.32 10.56
N SER A 182 18.34 12.76 10.21
CA SER A 182 19.41 13.11 11.15
C SER A 182 19.09 14.28 12.09
N MET A 183 18.17 15.16 11.69
CA MET A 183 17.72 16.28 12.54
C MET A 183 16.55 15.88 13.46
N LYS A 184 15.70 14.95 12.99
CA LYS A 184 14.49 14.56 13.72
C LYS A 184 14.78 13.96 15.09
N PHE A 185 15.83 13.16 15.19
CA PHE A 185 16.23 12.48 16.43
C PHE A 185 17.38 13.17 17.17
N ASP A 186 17.81 14.35 16.73
CA ASP A 186 18.77 15.18 17.44
C ASP A 186 18.02 16.09 18.44
N PRO A 187 18.17 15.89 19.77
CA PRO A 187 17.45 16.68 20.77
C PRO A 187 17.72 18.19 20.65
N ALA A 188 18.91 18.59 20.15
CA ALA A 188 19.26 20.01 19.96
C ALA A 188 18.50 20.66 18.77
N ARG A 189 18.03 19.85 17.82
CA ARG A 189 17.37 20.31 16.59
C ARG A 189 15.86 20.02 16.56
N GLU A 190 15.37 19.19 17.48
CA GLU A 190 13.95 18.83 17.57
C GLU A 190 13.04 20.07 17.65
N ALA A 191 13.38 21.01 18.52
CA ALA A 191 12.61 22.25 18.69
C ALA A 191 12.53 23.08 17.39
N GLN A 192 13.64 23.14 16.64
CA GLN A 192 13.67 23.82 15.34
C GLN A 192 12.79 23.09 14.31
N ALA A 193 12.85 21.74 14.24
CA ALA A 193 12.03 20.96 13.34
C ALA A 193 10.54 21.14 13.61
N ILE A 194 10.12 21.16 14.87
CA ILE A 194 8.74 21.42 15.28
C ILE A 194 8.34 22.84 14.88
N THR A 195 9.20 23.84 15.17
CA THR A 195 8.94 25.25 14.84
C THR A 195 8.72 25.41 13.34
N THR A 196 9.59 24.85 12.50
CA THR A 196 9.45 24.92 11.03
C THR A 196 8.09 24.41 10.57
N GLN A 197 7.65 23.26 11.06
CA GLN A 197 6.36 22.69 10.69
C GLN A 197 5.18 23.55 11.16
N ILE A 198 5.23 24.07 12.39
CA ILE A 198 4.17 24.93 12.94
C ILE A 198 4.10 26.25 12.16
N GLU A 199 5.22 26.86 11.81
CA GLU A 199 5.21 28.11 11.04
C GLU A 199 4.62 27.91 9.64
N LEU A 200 4.93 26.79 8.96
CA LEU A 200 4.27 26.43 7.71
C LEU A 200 2.74 26.34 7.88
N ALA A 201 2.27 25.63 8.91
CA ALA A 201 0.84 25.48 9.19
C ALA A 201 0.18 26.83 9.53
N ARG A 202 0.87 27.70 10.27
CA ARG A 202 0.37 29.00 10.70
C ARG A 202 0.00 29.93 9.51
N THR A 203 0.69 29.79 8.38
CA THR A 203 0.39 30.58 7.18
C THR A 203 -1.02 30.31 6.64
N ALA A 204 -1.61 29.16 6.91
CA ALA A 204 -2.97 28.80 6.53
C ALA A 204 -3.97 28.84 7.71
N ALA A 205 -3.50 28.94 8.95
CA ALA A 205 -4.32 28.94 10.14
C ALA A 205 -4.99 30.31 10.36
N VAL A 206 -5.87 30.70 9.45
CA VAL A 206 -6.61 31.96 9.45
C VAL A 206 -8.11 31.72 9.45
N PRO A 207 -8.95 32.66 9.98
CA PRO A 207 -10.39 32.57 9.91
C PRO A 207 -10.89 32.34 8.47
N GLY A 208 -11.77 31.34 8.25
CA GLY A 208 -12.23 30.92 6.92
C GLY A 208 -11.19 30.17 6.09
N GLY A 209 -10.07 29.81 6.67
CA GLY A 209 -9.04 28.97 6.10
C GLY A 209 -9.44 27.48 5.97
N PRO A 210 -8.46 26.56 5.91
CA PRO A 210 -8.70 25.12 5.94
C PRO A 210 -9.44 24.68 7.19
N GLN A 211 -10.33 23.68 7.06
CA GLN A 211 -11.02 23.06 8.17
C GLN A 211 -10.22 21.92 8.81
N LEU A 212 -9.19 21.43 8.11
CA LEU A 212 -8.30 20.38 8.57
C LEU A 212 -6.86 20.75 8.25
N ILE A 213 -5.99 20.70 9.26
CA ILE A 213 -4.53 20.87 9.11
C ILE A 213 -3.88 19.54 9.51
N VAL A 214 -3.09 18.94 8.62
CA VAL A 214 -2.47 17.63 8.85
C VAL A 214 -0.95 17.75 8.83
N PHE A 215 -0.33 17.25 9.87
CA PHE A 215 1.11 17.08 10.00
C PHE A 215 1.50 15.63 9.65
N PRO A 216 2.73 15.38 9.19
CA PRO A 216 3.17 14.04 8.82
C PRO A 216 3.34 13.08 10.01
N GLU A 217 3.61 11.82 9.71
CA GLU A 217 4.05 10.82 10.68
C GLU A 217 5.33 11.30 11.40
N THR A 218 5.39 11.06 12.71
CA THR A 218 6.52 11.51 13.55
C THR A 218 6.76 13.04 13.43
N ALA A 219 5.69 13.83 13.37
CA ALA A 219 5.79 15.29 13.48
C ALA A 219 6.36 15.68 14.84
N LEU A 220 6.03 14.91 15.88
CA LEU A 220 6.69 14.88 17.18
C LEU A 220 7.37 13.55 17.36
N VAL A 221 8.62 13.54 17.81
CA VAL A 221 9.37 12.32 18.12
C VAL A 221 9.18 11.85 19.57
N ARG A 222 8.78 12.77 20.44
CA ARG A 222 8.48 12.47 21.86
C ARG A 222 7.00 12.18 22.02
N PRO A 223 6.65 11.27 22.97
CA PRO A 223 5.28 11.06 23.39
C PRO A 223 4.58 12.36 23.81
N TRP A 224 3.27 12.40 23.59
CA TRP A 224 2.47 13.60 23.90
C TRP A 224 2.61 14.07 25.34
N ASP A 225 2.61 13.15 26.29
CA ASP A 225 2.73 13.41 27.73
C ASP A 225 4.13 13.94 28.12
N LEU A 226 5.17 13.66 27.33
CA LEU A 226 6.53 14.18 27.50
C LEU A 226 6.83 15.43 26.67
N THR A 227 5.91 15.83 25.79
CA THR A 227 6.02 17.09 25.03
C THR A 227 5.73 18.27 25.95
N THR A 228 6.48 19.36 25.82
CA THR A 228 6.33 20.56 26.68
C THR A 228 4.94 21.16 26.53
N ILE A 229 4.43 21.76 27.60
CA ILE A 229 3.13 22.47 27.60
C ILE A 229 3.13 23.56 26.53
N GLU A 230 4.24 24.28 26.37
CA GLU A 230 4.40 25.32 25.33
C GLU A 230 4.19 24.75 23.93
N THR A 231 4.83 23.62 23.61
CA THR A 231 4.67 22.99 22.28
C THR A 231 3.23 22.53 22.06
N ARG A 232 2.60 21.91 23.07
CA ARG A 232 1.19 21.50 22.98
C ARG A 232 0.27 22.70 22.76
N GLU A 233 0.53 23.81 23.44
CA GLU A 233 -0.23 25.04 23.28
C GLU A 233 -0.05 25.66 21.89
N ARG A 234 1.14 25.60 21.29
CA ARG A 234 1.36 26.08 19.91
C ARG A 234 0.50 25.31 18.88
N PHE A 235 0.33 24.00 19.03
CA PHE A 235 -0.62 23.25 18.19
C PHE A 235 -2.07 23.63 18.46
N ARG A 236 -2.46 23.86 19.73
CA ARG A 236 -3.80 24.31 20.07
C ARG A 236 -4.11 25.71 19.52
N GLN A 237 -3.14 26.61 19.50
CA GLN A 237 -3.29 27.94 18.91
C GLN A 237 -3.64 27.88 17.42
N LEU A 238 -3.15 26.88 16.67
CA LEU A 238 -3.56 26.70 15.28
C LEU A 238 -5.06 26.42 15.17
N THR A 239 -5.64 25.63 16.08
CA THR A 239 -7.08 25.37 16.10
C THR A 239 -7.87 26.62 16.45
N GLN A 240 -7.42 27.36 17.45
CA GLN A 240 -8.10 28.58 17.93
C GLN A 240 -8.10 29.70 16.89
N GLN A 241 -7.00 29.85 16.11
CA GLN A 241 -6.87 30.87 15.10
C GLN A 241 -7.69 30.60 13.83
N SER A 242 -7.85 29.30 13.47
CA SER A 242 -8.48 28.90 12.21
C SER A 242 -9.86 28.27 12.36
N GLY A 243 -10.21 27.74 13.53
CA GLY A 243 -11.36 26.83 13.71
C GLY A 243 -11.16 25.47 13.05
N ALA A 244 -9.91 25.11 12.68
CA ALA A 244 -9.59 23.85 12.05
C ALA A 244 -9.34 22.74 13.09
N THR A 245 -9.62 21.51 12.71
CA THR A 245 -9.05 20.33 13.39
C THR A 245 -7.60 20.18 12.98
N VAL A 246 -6.70 20.03 13.94
CA VAL A 246 -5.27 19.74 13.71
C VAL A 246 -5.02 18.25 13.96
N MET A 247 -4.45 17.56 12.98
CA MET A 247 -4.05 16.15 13.10
C MET A 247 -2.53 16.04 12.98
N LEU A 248 -1.89 15.27 13.87
CA LEU A 248 -0.44 15.08 13.84
C LEU A 248 -0.02 13.69 14.27
N GLY A 249 1.06 13.18 13.63
CA GLY A 249 1.67 11.90 13.93
C GLY A 249 2.71 12.00 15.04
N LEU A 250 2.66 11.08 16.01
CA LEU A 250 3.58 11.01 17.16
C LEU A 250 3.51 9.64 17.83
N PRO A 251 4.50 9.27 18.65
CA PRO A 251 4.34 8.13 19.56
C PRO A 251 3.41 8.50 20.72
N LEU A 252 2.55 7.56 21.12
CA LEU A 252 1.79 7.64 22.37
C LEU A 252 2.29 6.56 23.33
N ARG A 253 2.30 6.91 24.61
CA ARG A 253 2.68 5.99 25.69
C ARG A 253 1.42 5.50 26.39
N ASP A 254 1.20 4.19 26.35
CA ASP A 254 0.15 3.50 27.07
C ASP A 254 0.77 2.56 28.14
N PRO A 255 -0.03 2.02 29.07
CA PRO A 255 0.49 1.12 30.12
C PRO A 255 1.20 -0.13 29.58
N ASP A 256 0.83 -0.60 28.39
CA ASP A 256 1.36 -1.80 27.73
C ASP A 256 2.50 -1.51 26.73
N GLY A 257 2.89 -0.24 26.57
CA GLY A 257 3.99 0.16 25.70
C GLY A 257 3.69 1.38 24.82
N TYR A 258 4.54 1.58 23.83
CA TYR A 258 4.40 2.71 22.86
C TYR A 258 3.59 2.29 21.65
N ARG A 259 2.84 3.24 21.06
CA ARG A 259 2.15 3.11 19.79
C ARG A 259 2.55 4.22 18.83
N ASN A 260 2.72 3.89 17.56
CA ASN A 260 2.81 4.89 16.49
C ASN A 260 1.39 5.37 16.20
N SER A 261 1.11 6.64 16.45
CA SER A 261 -0.26 7.16 16.50
C SER A 261 -0.42 8.46 15.74
N LEU A 262 -1.68 8.77 15.43
CA LEU A 262 -2.14 10.10 15.06
C LEU A 262 -3.12 10.57 16.11
N ILE A 263 -2.99 11.83 16.55
CA ILE A 263 -3.98 12.50 17.39
C ILE A 263 -4.67 13.64 16.63
N ALA A 264 -5.90 13.95 17.05
CA ALA A 264 -6.65 15.11 16.57
C ALA A 264 -6.87 16.08 17.72
N ILE A 265 -6.64 17.37 17.46
CA ILE A 265 -6.91 18.47 18.37
C ILE A 265 -7.91 19.40 17.68
N ASP A 266 -8.96 19.78 18.37
CA ASP A 266 -9.99 20.73 17.90
C ASP A 266 -10.20 21.85 18.92
N GLU A 267 -11.09 22.80 18.62
CA GLU A 267 -11.38 23.93 19.50
C GLU A 267 -11.93 23.50 20.87
N GLN A 268 -12.57 22.33 20.96
CA GLN A 268 -13.19 21.82 22.18
C GLN A 268 -12.21 20.98 23.02
N SER A 269 -11.05 20.64 22.48
CA SER A 269 -10.05 19.85 23.19
C SER A 269 -9.52 20.61 24.41
N PRO A 270 -9.55 20.05 25.63
CA PRO A 270 -8.95 20.66 26.79
C PRO A 270 -7.45 20.89 26.61
N VAL A 271 -6.87 21.83 27.34
CA VAL A 271 -5.44 22.11 27.27
C VAL A 271 -4.62 20.84 27.52
N GLY A 272 -3.72 20.54 26.60
CA GLY A 272 -2.85 19.35 26.71
C GLY A 272 -3.52 18.01 26.41
N GLN A 273 -4.79 18.01 25.99
CA GLN A 273 -5.54 16.80 25.58
C GLN A 273 -5.80 16.81 24.08
N PHE A 274 -6.29 15.72 23.56
CA PHE A 274 -6.73 15.53 22.17
C PHE A 274 -8.14 14.97 22.12
N SER A 275 -8.89 15.27 21.06
CA SER A 275 -10.29 14.85 20.90
C SER A 275 -10.45 13.44 20.31
N ALA A 276 -9.46 12.99 19.53
CA ALA A 276 -9.46 11.66 18.91
C ALA A 276 -8.04 11.13 18.68
N ARG A 277 -7.92 9.81 18.54
CA ARG A 277 -6.66 9.14 18.20
C ARG A 277 -6.90 8.00 17.22
N TYR A 278 -5.85 7.69 16.48
CA TYR A 278 -5.71 6.47 15.69
C TYR A 278 -4.34 5.86 15.98
N ASP A 279 -4.29 4.55 16.19
CA ASP A 279 -3.06 3.80 16.46
C ASP A 279 -2.76 2.87 15.31
N LYS A 280 -1.53 2.91 14.82
CA LYS A 280 -1.06 2.06 13.73
C LYS A 280 -1.27 0.58 14.04
N HIS A 281 -2.01 -0.11 13.18
CA HIS A 281 -2.30 -1.53 13.33
C HIS A 281 -1.25 -2.40 12.66
N HIS A 282 -0.89 -2.08 11.41
CA HIS A 282 0.08 -2.84 10.65
C HIS A 282 1.48 -2.23 10.78
N LEU A 283 2.25 -2.82 11.69
CA LEU A 283 3.61 -2.35 11.99
C LEU A 283 4.61 -2.81 10.94
N VAL A 284 5.63 -1.98 10.70
CA VAL A 284 6.74 -2.27 9.78
C VAL A 284 7.68 -3.30 10.41
N PRO A 285 7.88 -4.47 9.78
CA PRO A 285 8.87 -5.44 10.25
C PRO A 285 10.27 -4.81 10.29
N PHE A 286 11.04 -5.11 11.34
CA PHE A 286 12.39 -4.58 11.61
C PHE A 286 12.46 -3.06 11.85
N GLY A 287 11.39 -2.31 11.65
CA GLY A 287 11.33 -0.88 11.91
C GLY A 287 10.53 -0.54 13.17
N GLU A 288 9.41 -1.21 13.38
CA GLU A 288 8.48 -0.93 14.48
C GLU A 288 8.25 -2.14 15.39
N PHE A 289 8.54 -3.33 14.91
CA PHE A 289 8.60 -4.55 15.73
C PHE A 289 9.67 -5.50 15.20
N ILE A 290 10.17 -6.37 16.09
CA ILE A 290 11.21 -7.34 15.75
C ILE A 290 10.55 -8.68 15.48
N PRO A 291 10.58 -9.23 14.24
CA PRO A 291 10.08 -10.56 13.97
C PRO A 291 10.78 -11.60 14.84
N PHE A 292 10.03 -12.65 15.20
CA PHE A 292 10.57 -13.73 16.06
C PHE A 292 11.86 -14.33 15.44
N GLY A 293 12.90 -14.46 16.29
CA GLY A 293 14.19 -15.03 15.88
C GLY A 293 15.18 -14.03 15.26
N PHE A 294 14.81 -12.75 15.06
CA PHE A 294 15.65 -11.75 14.39
C PHE A 294 16.25 -10.67 15.29
N ARG A 295 16.18 -10.81 16.62
CA ARG A 295 16.77 -9.82 17.54
C ARG A 295 18.24 -9.57 17.28
N TRP A 296 19.02 -10.62 17.04
CA TRP A 296 20.45 -10.53 16.70
C TRP A 296 20.73 -9.65 15.47
N PHE A 297 19.82 -9.63 14.50
CA PHE A 297 19.94 -8.81 13.29
C PHE A 297 19.68 -7.33 13.62
N VAL A 298 18.67 -7.06 14.43
CA VAL A 298 18.30 -5.70 14.85
C VAL A 298 19.37 -5.08 15.74
N ASP A 299 20.04 -5.89 16.58
CA ASP A 299 21.14 -5.43 17.43
C ASP A 299 22.36 -4.91 16.63
N GLN A 300 22.44 -5.23 15.33
CA GLN A 300 23.44 -4.65 14.41
C GLN A 300 23.00 -3.29 13.85
N MET A 301 21.75 -2.89 14.03
CA MET A 301 21.23 -1.62 13.57
C MET A 301 21.24 -0.61 14.72
N GLN A 302 21.75 0.60 14.45
CA GLN A 302 21.75 1.69 15.43
C GLN A 302 20.51 2.60 15.27
N MET A 303 19.44 2.07 14.70
CA MET A 303 18.18 2.80 14.61
C MET A 303 17.48 2.83 15.98
N PRO A 304 16.82 3.92 16.35
CA PRO A 304 15.95 3.96 17.52
C PRO A 304 14.68 3.15 17.24
N LEU A 305 14.83 1.82 17.20
CA LEU A 305 13.74 0.89 17.00
C LEU A 305 12.94 0.77 18.28
N GLY A 306 11.63 1.01 18.18
CA GLY A 306 10.69 0.72 19.27
C GLY A 306 10.02 -0.63 19.05
N ASP A 307 9.83 -1.42 20.10
CA ASP A 307 8.82 -2.47 20.10
C ASP A 307 7.47 -1.78 20.30
N PHE A 308 6.90 -1.26 19.20
CA PHE A 308 5.59 -0.64 19.23
C PHE A 308 4.49 -1.68 19.41
N GLN A 309 3.46 -1.30 20.13
CA GLN A 309 2.23 -2.09 20.25
C GLN A 309 1.29 -1.79 19.09
N ARG A 310 0.54 -2.81 18.65
CA ARG A 310 -0.41 -2.67 17.56
C ARG A 310 -1.69 -1.98 18.04
N GLY A 311 -2.23 -1.10 17.21
CA GLY A 311 -3.58 -0.58 17.34
C GLY A 311 -4.64 -1.63 17.04
N ALA A 312 -5.89 -1.30 17.31
CA ALA A 312 -7.03 -2.16 16.96
C ALA A 312 -7.13 -2.34 15.43
N PRO A 313 -7.55 -3.53 14.94
CA PRO A 313 -7.62 -3.81 13.50
C PRO A 313 -8.67 -2.99 12.75
N THR A 314 -9.58 -2.36 13.47
CA THR A 314 -10.58 -1.45 12.92
C THR A 314 -10.85 -0.36 13.94
N GLN A 315 -10.63 0.90 13.55
CA GLN A 315 -10.83 2.06 14.38
C GLN A 315 -11.85 3.00 13.73
N SER A 316 -12.51 3.82 14.54
CA SER A 316 -13.51 4.76 14.03
C SER A 316 -12.85 5.90 13.26
N PRO A 317 -13.44 6.36 12.16
CA PRO A 317 -12.96 7.55 11.47
C PRO A 317 -13.10 8.78 12.36
N ILE A 318 -12.21 9.75 12.16
CA ILE A 318 -12.23 11.02 12.88
C ILE A 318 -13.16 11.98 12.14
N SER A 319 -14.15 12.53 12.86
CA SER A 319 -15.09 13.49 12.27
C SER A 319 -14.47 14.87 12.15
N VAL A 320 -14.57 15.47 10.95
CA VAL A 320 -14.15 16.85 10.67
C VAL A 320 -15.25 17.53 9.87
N ARG A 321 -16.01 18.38 10.50
CA ARG A 321 -17.24 18.96 9.92
C ARG A 321 -18.18 17.88 9.40
N ASP A 322 -18.58 17.96 8.12
CA ASP A 322 -19.47 16.99 7.46
C ASP A 322 -18.75 15.72 6.98
N GLN A 323 -17.43 15.64 7.14
CA GLN A 323 -16.61 14.56 6.61
C GLN A 323 -16.08 13.64 7.73
N ARG A 324 -15.80 12.41 7.37
CA ARG A 324 -15.23 11.38 8.24
C ARG A 324 -13.91 10.89 7.63
N VAL A 325 -12.84 11.16 8.34
CA VAL A 325 -11.48 10.89 7.90
C VAL A 325 -11.04 9.53 8.44
N GLY A 326 -10.90 8.56 7.53
CA GLY A 326 -10.32 7.24 7.83
C GLY A 326 -8.81 7.31 7.77
N VAL A 327 -8.17 7.10 8.91
CA VAL A 327 -6.72 7.22 9.05
C VAL A 327 -6.04 5.89 8.76
N ASN A 328 -4.90 5.96 8.12
CA ASN A 328 -3.87 4.92 8.08
C ASN A 328 -2.48 5.57 8.16
N ILE A 329 -1.47 4.85 8.65
CA ILE A 329 -0.13 5.40 8.86
C ILE A 329 0.88 4.67 8.00
N CYS A 330 1.50 5.40 7.07
CA CYS A 330 2.67 4.98 6.28
C CYS A 330 2.45 3.63 5.56
N PHE A 331 3.09 2.58 6.04
CA PHE A 331 3.11 1.22 5.49
C PHE A 331 1.71 0.58 5.36
N GLU A 332 0.74 1.01 6.15
CA GLU A 332 -0.65 0.52 6.10
C GLU A 332 -1.32 0.74 4.74
N ASP A 333 -0.88 1.72 3.96
CA ASP A 333 -1.37 1.94 2.58
C ASP A 333 -1.17 0.72 1.66
N LEU A 334 -0.24 -0.16 1.98
CA LEU A 334 0.01 -1.36 1.18
C LEU A 334 -1.14 -2.36 1.25
N PHE A 335 -1.91 -2.33 2.34
CA PHE A 335 -2.88 -3.37 2.70
C PHE A 335 -4.32 -2.91 2.45
N GLY A 336 -4.75 -2.96 1.18
CA GLY A 336 -6.12 -2.57 0.80
C GLY A 336 -7.19 -3.34 1.55
N GLU A 337 -6.96 -4.63 1.85
CA GLU A 337 -7.85 -5.48 2.63
C GLU A 337 -7.99 -5.05 4.10
N GLU A 338 -7.04 -4.30 4.64
CA GLU A 338 -7.15 -3.72 5.98
C GLU A 338 -7.90 -2.39 5.95
N ILE A 339 -7.62 -1.55 4.98
CA ILE A 339 -8.30 -0.27 4.78
C ILE A 339 -9.81 -0.47 4.59
N ILE A 340 -10.22 -1.46 3.81
CA ILE A 340 -11.65 -1.73 3.57
C ILE A 340 -12.40 -2.25 4.80
N ARG A 341 -11.72 -2.70 5.87
CA ARG A 341 -12.39 -3.06 7.12
C ARG A 341 -13.20 -1.89 7.70
N SER A 342 -12.69 -0.68 7.54
CA SER A 342 -13.37 0.56 7.95
C SER A 342 -14.59 0.90 7.05
N LEU A 343 -14.64 0.36 5.83
CA LEU A 343 -15.71 0.53 4.83
C LEU A 343 -16.69 -0.64 4.81
N SER A 344 -16.57 -1.60 5.73
CA SER A 344 -17.42 -2.79 5.77
C SER A 344 -18.92 -2.42 5.71
N PRO A 345 -19.72 -3.12 4.88
CA PRO A 345 -21.19 -2.91 4.82
C PRO A 345 -21.90 -3.14 6.16
N ASN A 346 -21.25 -3.88 7.09
CA ASN A 346 -21.76 -4.14 8.42
C ASN A 346 -21.62 -2.93 9.37
N ARG A 347 -20.90 -1.89 8.98
CA ARG A 347 -20.80 -0.63 9.72
C ARG A 347 -21.88 0.33 9.23
N ALA A 348 -22.47 1.05 10.16
CA ALA A 348 -23.41 2.10 9.80
C ALA A 348 -22.76 3.14 8.89
N PRO A 349 -23.48 3.74 7.93
CA PRO A 349 -22.92 4.70 6.97
C PRO A 349 -22.21 5.90 7.62
N ASP A 350 -22.66 6.33 8.79
CA ASP A 350 -22.07 7.39 9.62
C ASP A 350 -20.77 6.95 10.34
N GLN A 351 -20.46 5.67 10.34
CA GLN A 351 -19.23 5.08 10.87
C GLN A 351 -18.20 4.73 9.77
N GLN A 352 -18.55 4.94 8.50
CA GLN A 352 -17.64 4.70 7.39
C GLN A 352 -16.92 5.98 6.99
N PRO A 353 -15.61 5.93 6.66
CA PRO A 353 -14.87 7.08 6.19
C PRO A 353 -15.40 7.57 4.83
N THR A 354 -15.37 8.88 4.65
CA THR A 354 -15.67 9.55 3.38
C THR A 354 -14.42 9.99 2.65
N ILE A 355 -13.32 10.19 3.39
CA ILE A 355 -12.00 10.57 2.93
C ILE A 355 -10.98 9.66 3.60
N LEU A 356 -9.98 9.18 2.88
CA LEU A 356 -8.83 8.48 3.44
C LEU A 356 -7.71 9.48 3.75
N LEU A 357 -7.02 9.28 4.87
CA LEU A 357 -5.82 10.03 5.26
C LEU A 357 -4.67 9.09 5.51
N ASN A 358 -3.55 9.30 4.83
CA ASN A 358 -2.29 8.68 5.19
C ASN A 358 -1.29 9.74 5.67
N ILE A 359 -0.67 9.51 6.82
CA ILE A 359 0.50 10.25 7.27
C ILE A 359 1.73 9.37 7.17
N SER A 360 2.84 9.92 6.63
CA SER A 360 4.04 9.11 6.38
C SER A 360 5.33 9.87 6.66
N ASN A 361 6.38 9.11 6.99
CA ASN A 361 7.74 9.61 7.01
C ASN A 361 8.64 8.76 6.10
N LEU A 362 8.72 9.12 4.83
CA LEU A 362 9.51 8.40 3.82
C LEU A 362 10.98 8.85 3.75
N ALA A 363 11.44 9.67 4.68
CA ALA A 363 12.84 10.13 4.73
C ALA A 363 13.84 8.97 4.84
N TRP A 364 13.41 7.84 5.38
CA TRP A 364 14.20 6.60 5.48
C TRP A 364 14.63 6.03 4.12
N PHE A 365 13.94 6.38 3.04
CA PHE A 365 14.18 5.82 1.71
C PHE A 365 14.99 6.75 0.81
N GLY A 366 15.33 7.96 1.30
CA GLY A 366 15.99 9.00 0.52
C GLY A 366 15.14 9.48 -0.67
N ASN A 367 15.75 10.24 -1.56
CA ASN A 367 15.10 10.66 -2.81
C ASN A 367 15.24 9.56 -3.87
N THR A 368 14.36 8.57 -3.81
CA THR A 368 14.40 7.37 -4.67
C THR A 368 13.02 7.07 -5.26
N ILE A 369 12.96 6.07 -6.14
CA ILE A 369 11.70 5.58 -6.72
C ILE A 369 10.67 5.11 -5.68
N ALA A 370 11.06 4.87 -4.43
CA ALA A 370 10.14 4.52 -3.35
C ALA A 370 9.03 5.55 -3.16
N LEU A 371 9.34 6.84 -3.39
CA LEU A 371 8.39 7.94 -3.23
C LEU A 371 7.26 7.85 -4.28
N ASP A 372 7.62 7.62 -5.55
CA ASP A 372 6.64 7.44 -6.63
C ASP A 372 5.89 6.10 -6.51
N GLN A 373 6.57 5.04 -6.08
CA GLN A 373 5.93 3.75 -5.81
C GLN A 373 4.85 3.91 -4.73
N HIS A 374 5.16 4.60 -3.63
CA HIS A 374 4.22 4.82 -2.54
C HIS A 374 3.05 5.73 -2.95
N LEU A 375 3.29 6.73 -3.81
CA LEU A 375 2.23 7.54 -4.40
C LEU A 375 1.31 6.67 -5.28
N THR A 376 1.88 5.77 -6.09
CA THR A 376 1.11 4.85 -6.93
C THR A 376 0.22 3.92 -6.09
N ILE A 377 0.74 3.41 -4.96
CA ILE A 377 -0.03 2.61 -4.00
C ILE A 377 -1.23 3.41 -3.47
N ALA A 378 -1.02 4.65 -3.03
CA ALA A 378 -2.10 5.51 -2.53
C ALA A 378 -3.17 5.79 -3.58
N ARG A 379 -2.78 6.04 -4.83
CA ARG A 379 -3.70 6.22 -5.95
C ARG A 379 -4.57 4.96 -6.16
N MET A 380 -3.97 3.78 -6.06
CA MET A 380 -4.70 2.51 -6.15
C MET A 380 -5.73 2.38 -5.01
N ARG A 381 -5.36 2.74 -3.76
CA ARG A 381 -6.31 2.74 -2.63
C ARG A 381 -7.52 3.62 -2.90
N SER A 382 -7.32 4.80 -3.48
CA SER A 382 -8.42 5.69 -3.85
C SER A 382 -9.37 5.04 -4.88
N ILE A 383 -8.84 4.41 -5.92
CA ILE A 383 -9.64 3.75 -6.97
C ILE A 383 -10.40 2.55 -6.40
N GLU A 384 -9.73 1.68 -5.66
CA GLU A 384 -10.31 0.48 -5.06
C GLU A 384 -11.49 0.78 -4.14
N THR A 385 -11.36 1.82 -3.33
CA THR A 385 -12.36 2.18 -2.32
C THR A 385 -13.40 3.18 -2.82
N GLY A 386 -13.13 3.85 -3.96
CA GLY A 386 -13.94 4.97 -4.43
C GLY A 386 -13.91 6.15 -3.46
N ARG A 387 -12.82 6.32 -2.68
CA ARG A 387 -12.62 7.41 -1.72
C ARG A 387 -11.47 8.29 -2.16
N PRO A 388 -11.60 9.63 -2.05
CA PRO A 388 -10.45 10.52 -2.17
C PRO A 388 -9.45 10.23 -1.04
N SER A 389 -8.18 10.45 -1.30
CA SER A 389 -7.10 10.30 -0.32
C SER A 389 -6.32 11.60 -0.18
N ILE A 390 -6.01 11.98 1.05
CA ILE A 390 -5.08 13.06 1.38
C ILE A 390 -3.87 12.47 2.09
N ARG A 391 -2.69 13.02 1.79
CA ARG A 391 -1.43 12.50 2.33
C ARG A 391 -0.55 13.62 2.81
N ALA A 392 -0.19 13.60 4.08
CA ALA A 392 0.82 14.46 4.65
C ALA A 392 2.09 13.64 4.88
N THR A 393 3.16 13.97 4.17
CA THR A 393 4.43 13.26 4.26
C THR A 393 5.56 14.19 4.67
N ASN A 394 6.57 13.68 5.35
CA ASN A 394 7.72 14.51 5.70
C ASN A 394 8.54 14.90 4.46
N THR A 395 8.89 13.93 3.60
CA THR A 395 9.74 14.15 2.41
C THR A 395 9.17 13.53 1.14
N GLY A 396 8.10 12.73 1.26
CA GLY A 396 7.49 11.99 0.16
C GLY A 396 6.44 12.80 -0.59
N ALA A 397 5.44 12.09 -1.14
CA ALA A 397 4.34 12.71 -1.86
C ALA A 397 3.30 13.28 -0.90
N THR A 398 3.41 14.56 -0.53
CA THR A 398 2.31 15.31 0.07
C THR A 398 1.35 15.68 -1.06
N VAL A 399 0.13 15.12 -1.01
CA VAL A 399 -0.77 15.10 -2.17
C VAL A 399 -2.23 14.98 -1.76
N ALA A 400 -3.12 15.56 -2.55
CA ALA A 400 -4.55 15.27 -2.58
C ALA A 400 -4.89 14.49 -3.85
N ILE A 401 -5.63 13.38 -3.69
CA ILE A 401 -5.99 12.43 -4.75
C ILE A 401 -7.51 12.30 -4.76
N ASP A 402 -8.14 12.34 -5.94
CA ASP A 402 -9.57 12.12 -6.07
C ASP A 402 -9.95 10.62 -5.92
N HIS A 403 -11.25 10.35 -5.86
CA HIS A 403 -11.78 8.99 -5.73
C HIS A 403 -11.51 8.08 -6.95
N ARG A 404 -10.98 8.65 -8.05
CA ARG A 404 -10.55 7.93 -9.26
C ARG A 404 -9.03 7.76 -9.34
N GLY A 405 -8.30 8.10 -8.26
CA GLY A 405 -6.85 7.99 -8.22
C GLY A 405 -6.10 9.08 -8.97
N ARG A 406 -6.76 10.16 -9.39
CA ARG A 406 -6.10 11.29 -10.06
C ARG A 406 -5.54 12.23 -9.01
N VAL A 407 -4.32 12.66 -9.22
CA VAL A 407 -3.69 13.69 -8.38
C VAL A 407 -4.37 15.03 -8.64
N ILE A 408 -4.95 15.62 -7.59
CA ILE A 408 -5.58 16.95 -7.63
C ILE A 408 -4.49 18.01 -7.48
N GLU A 409 -3.70 17.90 -6.41
CA GLU A 409 -2.61 18.81 -6.04
C GLU A 409 -1.49 18.04 -5.37
N ARG A 410 -0.23 18.43 -5.57
CA ARG A 410 0.93 17.82 -4.91
C ARG A 410 2.05 18.84 -4.68
N LEU A 411 2.87 18.60 -3.65
CA LEU A 411 4.14 19.29 -3.46
C LEU A 411 5.29 18.53 -4.13
N PRO A 412 6.38 19.24 -4.48
CA PRO A 412 7.65 18.60 -4.85
C PRO A 412 8.17 17.73 -3.71
N PHE A 413 8.85 16.63 -4.05
CA PHE A 413 9.46 15.77 -3.05
C PHE A 413 10.62 16.46 -2.34
N GLY A 414 10.73 16.29 -1.01
CA GLY A 414 11.86 16.75 -0.23
C GLY A 414 11.97 18.25 -0.03
N GLU A 415 11.00 19.05 -0.45
CA GLU A 415 10.98 20.50 -0.26
C GLU A 415 9.99 20.87 0.86
N PRO A 416 10.36 21.80 1.79
CA PRO A 416 9.40 22.29 2.77
C PRO A 416 8.23 23.02 2.07
N GLY A 417 7.01 22.76 2.53
CA GLY A 417 5.84 23.41 1.93
C GLY A 417 4.53 23.10 2.63
N LEU A 418 3.50 23.82 2.23
CA LEU A 418 2.13 23.62 2.66
C LEU A 418 1.24 23.47 1.44
N LEU A 419 0.57 22.33 1.32
CA LEU A 419 -0.39 22.07 0.26
C LEU A 419 -1.79 22.38 0.76
N ILE A 420 -2.49 23.27 0.05
CA ILE A 420 -3.90 23.55 0.32
C ILE A 420 -4.73 22.96 -0.81
N ALA A 421 -5.68 22.11 -0.47
CA ALA A 421 -6.57 21.48 -1.44
C ALA A 421 -8.02 21.45 -0.94
N GLN A 422 -8.96 21.33 -1.89
CA GLN A 422 -10.36 21.06 -1.60
C GLN A 422 -10.69 19.63 -2.01
N VAL A 423 -11.21 18.82 -1.08
CA VAL A 423 -11.45 17.40 -1.26
C VAL A 423 -12.92 17.09 -1.01
N GLN A 424 -13.57 16.49 -2.02
CA GLN A 424 -14.96 16.06 -1.92
C GLN A 424 -15.02 14.64 -1.35
N GLY A 425 -15.56 14.47 -0.13
CA GLY A 425 -15.79 13.15 0.43
C GLY A 425 -16.83 12.35 -0.34
N MET A 426 -16.65 11.03 -0.39
CA MET A 426 -17.48 10.10 -1.11
C MET A 426 -18.18 9.10 -0.18
N GLN A 427 -19.37 8.67 -0.55
CA GLN A 427 -20.20 7.68 0.16
C GLN A 427 -20.57 6.52 -0.77
N GLY A 428 -21.04 5.41 -0.20
CA GLY A 428 -21.32 4.17 -0.92
C GLY A 428 -20.13 3.22 -0.90
N ASN A 429 -20.23 2.07 -1.55
CA ASN A 429 -19.23 1.02 -1.48
C ASN A 429 -18.96 0.45 -2.87
N THR A 430 -17.68 0.32 -3.21
CA THR A 430 -17.25 -0.45 -4.39
C THR A 430 -17.43 -1.95 -4.13
N PRO A 431 -17.55 -2.79 -5.16
CA PRO A 431 -17.52 -4.25 -4.99
C PRO A 431 -16.28 -4.71 -4.22
N TYR A 432 -15.10 -4.12 -4.48
CA TYR A 432 -13.88 -4.43 -3.73
C TYR A 432 -13.99 -4.08 -2.24
N SER A 433 -14.57 -2.92 -1.87
CA SER A 433 -14.75 -2.57 -0.47
C SER A 433 -15.72 -3.49 0.28
N ARG A 434 -16.60 -4.21 -0.44
CA ARG A 434 -17.54 -5.21 0.12
C ARG A 434 -16.93 -6.60 0.23
N TRP A 435 -16.20 -7.03 -0.79
CA TRP A 435 -15.78 -8.42 -0.96
C TRP A 435 -14.26 -8.59 -0.83
N GLY A 436 -13.49 -7.49 -0.82
CA GLY A 436 -12.03 -7.54 -0.81
C GLY A 436 -11.48 -8.39 -1.96
N ASN A 437 -10.46 -9.15 -1.66
CA ASN A 437 -9.79 -10.03 -2.62
C ASN A 437 -10.57 -11.34 -2.90
N TRP A 438 -11.69 -11.61 -2.20
CA TRP A 438 -12.38 -12.91 -2.29
C TRP A 438 -12.86 -13.23 -3.70
N ILE A 439 -13.29 -12.26 -4.49
CA ILE A 439 -13.78 -12.49 -5.85
C ILE A 439 -12.65 -13.04 -6.73
N VAL A 440 -11.50 -12.35 -6.77
CA VAL A 440 -10.37 -12.77 -7.60
C VAL A 440 -9.73 -14.05 -7.08
N LEU A 441 -9.67 -14.25 -5.78
CA LEU A 441 -9.13 -15.47 -5.17
C LEU A 441 -10.02 -16.69 -5.48
N THR A 442 -11.33 -16.57 -5.31
CA THR A 442 -12.26 -17.66 -5.65
C THR A 442 -12.16 -18.02 -7.11
N LEU A 443 -12.17 -17.03 -8.02
CA LEU A 443 -11.98 -17.27 -9.45
C LEU A 443 -10.63 -17.98 -9.72
N SER A 444 -9.56 -17.50 -9.09
CA SER A 444 -8.22 -18.08 -9.25
C SER A 444 -8.19 -19.54 -8.78
N TRP A 445 -8.71 -19.85 -7.61
CA TRP A 445 -8.75 -21.20 -7.08
C TRP A 445 -9.61 -22.15 -7.92
N LEU A 446 -10.73 -21.68 -8.46
CA LEU A 446 -11.57 -22.46 -9.39
C LEU A 446 -10.81 -22.79 -10.68
N LEU A 447 -10.14 -21.82 -11.29
CA LEU A 447 -9.34 -22.03 -12.50
C LEU A 447 -8.17 -22.99 -12.27
N ILE A 448 -7.45 -22.85 -11.15
CA ILE A 448 -6.36 -23.73 -10.76
C ILE A 448 -6.90 -25.16 -10.51
N GLY A 449 -8.01 -25.30 -9.77
CA GLY A 449 -8.64 -26.59 -9.50
C GLY A 449 -9.05 -27.31 -10.77
N LEU A 450 -9.69 -26.62 -11.71
CA LEU A 450 -10.04 -27.17 -13.03
C LEU A 450 -8.80 -27.65 -13.81
N ALA A 451 -7.70 -26.89 -13.76
CA ALA A 451 -6.45 -27.28 -14.42
C ALA A 451 -5.83 -28.52 -13.78
N VAL A 452 -5.87 -28.64 -12.45
CA VAL A 452 -5.37 -29.84 -11.72
C VAL A 452 -6.20 -31.07 -12.07
N ILE A 453 -7.54 -30.97 -12.10
CA ILE A 453 -8.44 -32.08 -12.48
C ILE A 453 -8.14 -32.55 -13.90
N ARG A 454 -8.05 -31.61 -14.86
CA ARG A 454 -7.71 -31.96 -16.26
C ARG A 454 -6.38 -32.65 -16.37
N ARG A 455 -5.38 -32.23 -15.64
CA ARG A 455 -4.06 -32.88 -15.63
C ARG A 455 -4.14 -34.32 -15.11
N ARG A 456 -4.87 -34.56 -14.02
CA ARG A 456 -5.05 -35.90 -13.44
C ARG A 456 -5.73 -36.86 -14.44
N ASN A 457 -6.79 -36.41 -15.10
CA ASN A 457 -7.52 -37.17 -16.09
C ASN A 457 -6.66 -37.53 -17.33
N ALA A 458 -5.84 -36.60 -17.79
CA ALA A 458 -4.89 -36.86 -18.88
C ALA A 458 -3.77 -37.87 -18.52
N GLY A 459 -3.44 -37.98 -17.22
CA GLY A 459 -2.48 -38.97 -16.71
C GLY A 459 -3.08 -40.40 -16.60
N SER A 460 -4.39 -40.51 -16.35
CA SER A 460 -5.08 -41.82 -16.19
C SER A 460 -5.37 -42.50 -17.53
N HIS A 461 -5.34 -41.78 -18.65
CA HIS A 461 -5.60 -42.30 -20.00
C HIS A 461 -4.31 -42.68 -20.78
N ARG A 462 -3.16 -42.84 -20.12
CA ARG A 462 -2.01 -43.44 -20.81
C ARG A 462 -2.31 -44.94 -21.00
N PRO A 463 -2.37 -45.47 -22.24
CA PRO A 463 -2.56 -46.87 -22.48
C PRO A 463 -1.44 -47.65 -21.78
N HIS A 464 -1.79 -48.68 -21.07
CA HIS A 464 -0.83 -49.71 -20.60
C HIS A 464 0.00 -50.12 -21.81
N ASP A 465 1.29 -49.89 -21.81
CA ASP A 465 2.21 -50.37 -22.84
C ASP A 465 2.31 -51.90 -22.68
N PRO A 466 1.71 -52.72 -23.60
CA PRO A 466 1.70 -54.14 -23.45
C PRO A 466 3.08 -54.79 -23.66
N LYS A 467 4.10 -54.02 -24.04
CA LYS A 467 5.46 -54.52 -24.30
C LYS A 467 6.32 -54.73 -23.05
N LYS A 468 5.83 -54.40 -21.85
CA LYS A 468 6.60 -54.64 -20.61
C LYS A 468 6.46 -56.05 -20.01
N PHE A 469 5.66 -56.91 -20.59
CA PHE A 469 5.43 -58.30 -20.12
C PHE A 469 5.59 -59.34 -21.22
N ALA A 470 6.49 -59.14 -22.18
CA ALA A 470 6.93 -60.25 -23.02
C ALA A 470 8.01 -61.03 -22.24
N PRO A 471 7.80 -62.37 -21.99
CA PRO A 471 8.85 -63.21 -21.40
C PRO A 471 10.02 -63.29 -22.37
N PRO A 472 11.26 -63.45 -21.86
CA PRO A 472 12.43 -63.64 -22.74
C PRO A 472 12.30 -64.96 -23.48
N ALA A 473 12.57 -64.90 -24.80
CA ALA A 473 12.60 -66.04 -25.68
C ALA A 473 13.79 -66.95 -25.37
#